data_a511686d39d2442f4e87a4a8d003943a
#
_entry.id   a511686d39d2442f4e87a4a8d003943a
#
_cell.length_a   1.000
_cell.length_b   1.000
_cell.length_c   1.000
_cell.angle_alpha   90.00
_cell.angle_beta   90.00
_cell.angle_gamma   90.00
#
_symmetry.space_group_name_H-M   'P 1'
#
loop_
_entity.id
_entity.type
_entity.pdbx_description
1 polymer ?
#
loop_
_entity_poly.entity_id
_entity_poly.type
_entity_poly.pdbx_seq_one_letter_code
_entity_poly.pdbx_strand_id
1 'polypeptide(L)'
;MVSGDPLLWFADASGHVKMTIGLTSGGDPRLLLADENGVGRVGIDLSDGGPSVFLRDAKGDIRLGLDFDEEQGLSVLTFCGDDSVTRLQMRVDVENSESEIAFFDHAKGPRIRLNSNDGDQSLSIIDGTGNVLALFSGGGVILTDQDGATRIITSKSGS
;
A
#
# COMPACT_ATOMS: atom_id res chain seq x y z
N MET A 1 -2.58 -41.58 -4.49
CA MET A 1 -2.60 -40.10 -4.45
C MET A 1 -1.95 -39.70 -3.14
N VAL A 2 -0.86 -38.98 -3.16
CA VAL A 2 -0.25 -38.42 -1.95
C VAL A 2 -1.12 -37.25 -1.53
N SER A 3 -1.86 -37.40 -0.43
CA SER A 3 -2.68 -36.35 0.15
C SER A 3 -1.78 -35.42 0.96
N GLY A 4 -1.19 -34.44 0.31
CA GLY A 4 -0.41 -33.40 0.92
C GLY A 4 -0.06 -32.37 -0.15
N ASP A 5 -0.19 -31.11 0.17
CA ASP A 5 0.19 -30.05 -0.74
C ASP A 5 1.68 -30.14 -1.04
N PRO A 6 2.10 -29.98 -2.31
CA PRO A 6 3.52 -30.04 -2.68
C PRO A 6 4.27 -28.92 -1.96
N LEU A 7 5.28 -29.32 -1.15
CA LEU A 7 6.06 -28.41 -0.33
C LEU A 7 7.54 -28.76 -0.42
N LEU A 8 8.37 -27.82 -0.87
CA LEU A 8 9.81 -27.85 -0.75
C LEU A 8 10.24 -26.91 0.38
N TRP A 9 11.09 -27.41 1.29
CA TRP A 9 11.58 -26.57 2.37
C TRP A 9 13.08 -26.75 2.56
N PHE A 10 13.72 -25.71 3.06
CA PHE A 10 15.12 -25.68 3.43
C PHE A 10 15.23 -25.37 4.91
N ALA A 11 15.96 -26.19 5.64
CA ALA A 11 16.21 -26.00 7.07
C ALA A 11 17.69 -25.73 7.32
N ASP A 12 18.00 -25.06 8.43
CA ASP A 12 19.34 -24.92 8.95
C ASP A 12 19.83 -26.21 9.62
N ALA A 13 21.07 -26.23 10.10
CA ALA A 13 21.66 -27.37 10.76
C ALA A 13 20.95 -27.78 12.07
N SER A 14 20.16 -26.89 12.66
CA SER A 14 19.35 -27.13 13.85
C SER A 14 17.95 -27.66 13.51
N GLY A 15 17.62 -27.78 12.23
CA GLY A 15 16.32 -28.24 11.75
C GLY A 15 15.25 -27.17 11.65
N HIS A 16 15.58 -25.89 11.87
CA HIS A 16 14.62 -24.80 11.68
C HIS A 16 14.43 -24.50 10.20
N VAL A 17 13.18 -24.51 9.76
CA VAL A 17 12.82 -24.18 8.38
C VAL A 17 13.07 -22.69 8.12
N LYS A 18 13.89 -22.39 7.11
CA LYS A 18 14.28 -21.04 6.71
C LYS A 18 13.63 -20.57 5.42
N MET A 19 13.22 -21.50 4.57
CA MET A 19 12.56 -21.19 3.31
C MET A 19 11.54 -22.28 2.98
N THR A 20 10.41 -21.89 2.47
CA THR A 20 9.40 -22.79 1.90
C THR A 20 8.99 -22.32 0.52
N ILE A 21 8.80 -23.28 -0.39
CA ILE A 21 8.19 -23.07 -1.70
C ILE A 21 7.13 -24.15 -1.85
N GLY A 22 5.89 -23.78 -2.09
CA GLY A 22 4.82 -24.75 -2.19
C GLY A 22 3.46 -24.08 -2.37
N LEU A 23 2.43 -24.81 -1.96
CA LEU A 23 1.06 -24.31 -2.00
C LEU A 23 0.58 -24.00 -0.57
N THR A 24 -0.32 -23.03 -0.47
CA THR A 24 -1.11 -22.77 0.74
C THR A 24 -2.16 -23.87 0.91
N SER A 25 -2.85 -23.90 2.05
CA SER A 25 -4.00 -24.80 2.26
C SER A 25 -5.16 -24.53 1.28
N GLY A 26 -5.17 -23.36 0.64
CA GLY A 26 -6.11 -23.02 -0.44
C GLY A 26 -5.67 -23.49 -1.82
N GLY A 27 -4.43 -23.98 -1.96
CA GLY A 27 -3.85 -24.40 -3.24
C GLY A 27 -3.04 -23.33 -3.96
N ASP A 28 -2.86 -22.14 -3.36
CA ASP A 28 -2.17 -21.02 -3.98
C ASP A 28 -0.66 -21.14 -3.86
N PRO A 29 0.11 -20.83 -4.92
CA PRO A 29 1.56 -20.81 -4.87
C PRO A 29 2.10 -19.79 -3.87
N ARG A 30 3.10 -20.23 -3.07
CA ARG A 30 3.76 -19.37 -2.07
C ARG A 30 5.25 -19.65 -2.00
N LEU A 31 6.04 -18.57 -1.85
CA LEU A 31 7.42 -18.60 -1.38
C LEU A 31 7.48 -17.82 -0.06
N LEU A 32 8.10 -18.40 0.98
CA LEU A 32 8.26 -17.76 2.28
C LEU A 32 9.68 -17.93 2.80
N LEU A 33 10.29 -16.83 3.26
CA LEU A 33 11.53 -16.82 4.02
C LEU A 33 11.25 -16.53 5.48
N ALA A 34 11.76 -17.37 6.38
CA ALA A 34 11.56 -17.25 7.82
C ALA A 34 12.86 -16.91 8.55
N ASP A 35 12.76 -16.18 9.65
CA ASP A 35 13.86 -15.89 10.57
C ASP A 35 14.16 -17.08 11.48
N GLU A 36 15.07 -16.87 12.43
CA GLU A 36 15.50 -17.89 13.40
C GLU A 36 14.39 -18.34 14.36
N ASN A 37 13.35 -17.50 14.56
CA ASN A 37 12.19 -17.79 15.40
C ASN A 37 11.05 -18.45 14.62
N GLY A 38 11.24 -18.71 13.32
CA GLY A 38 10.21 -19.27 12.44
C GLY A 38 9.17 -18.23 11.96
N VAL A 39 9.39 -16.94 12.21
CA VAL A 39 8.52 -15.89 11.71
C VAL A 39 8.79 -15.68 10.22
N GLY A 40 7.76 -15.81 9.40
CA GLY A 40 7.86 -15.53 7.96
C GLY A 40 8.06 -14.03 7.71
N ARG A 41 9.24 -13.66 7.24
CA ARG A 41 9.69 -12.26 7.10
C ARG A 41 9.53 -11.71 5.69
N VAL A 42 9.67 -12.55 4.69
CA VAL A 42 9.51 -12.20 3.27
C VAL A 42 8.62 -13.24 2.63
N GLY A 43 7.58 -12.82 1.94
CA GLY A 43 6.71 -13.71 1.21
C GLY A 43 6.39 -13.19 -0.18
N ILE A 44 6.15 -14.13 -1.08
CA ILE A 44 5.56 -13.94 -2.40
C ILE A 44 4.42 -14.92 -2.50
N ASP A 45 3.23 -14.41 -2.69
CA ASP A 45 2.00 -15.19 -2.79
C ASP A 45 1.30 -14.92 -4.11
N LEU A 46 0.60 -15.94 -4.61
CA LEU A 46 -0.35 -15.77 -5.70
C LEU A 46 -1.68 -16.36 -5.24
N SER A 47 -2.59 -15.52 -4.81
CA SER A 47 -3.92 -15.89 -4.34
C SER A 47 -5.02 -15.48 -5.33
N ASP A 48 -6.26 -15.84 -5.04
CA ASP A 48 -7.43 -15.46 -5.87
C ASP A 48 -7.56 -13.94 -6.07
N GLY A 49 -7.07 -13.14 -5.12
CA GLY A 49 -7.04 -11.67 -5.23
C GLY A 49 -5.91 -11.11 -6.09
N GLY A 50 -4.97 -11.95 -6.53
CA GLY A 50 -3.82 -11.56 -7.33
C GLY A 50 -2.47 -11.76 -6.62
N PRO A 51 -1.35 -11.43 -7.28
CA PRO A 51 -0.02 -11.57 -6.73
C PRO A 51 0.28 -10.54 -5.65
N SER A 52 0.98 -10.98 -4.59
CA SER A 52 1.45 -10.10 -3.53
C SER A 52 2.90 -10.39 -3.13
N VAL A 53 3.58 -9.36 -2.65
CA VAL A 53 4.90 -9.45 -2.01
C VAL A 53 4.83 -8.71 -0.69
N PHE A 54 5.31 -9.32 0.39
CA PHE A 54 5.31 -8.65 1.68
C PHE A 54 6.63 -8.79 2.43
N LEU A 55 6.93 -7.78 3.23
CA LEU A 55 7.98 -7.79 4.25
C LEU A 55 7.36 -7.59 5.62
N ARG A 56 7.77 -8.42 6.59
CA ARG A 56 7.31 -8.36 7.98
C ARG A 56 8.45 -8.09 8.95
N ASP A 57 8.12 -7.46 10.05
CA ASP A 57 9.06 -7.32 11.18
C ASP A 57 9.17 -8.61 12.01
N ALA A 58 9.97 -8.56 13.08
CA ALA A 58 10.19 -9.71 13.96
C ALA A 58 8.94 -10.16 14.74
N LYS A 59 7.89 -9.33 14.80
CA LYS A 59 6.60 -9.67 15.42
C LYS A 59 5.66 -10.34 14.44
N GLY A 60 5.98 -10.30 13.14
CA GLY A 60 5.12 -10.79 12.07
C GLY A 60 4.19 -9.72 11.46
N ASP A 61 4.32 -8.46 11.90
CA ASP A 61 3.54 -7.36 11.37
C ASP A 61 4.07 -6.92 10.00
N ILE A 62 3.17 -6.69 9.04
CA ILE A 62 3.54 -6.22 7.70
C ILE A 62 4.10 -4.79 7.81
N ARG A 63 5.28 -4.56 7.21
CA ARG A 63 5.94 -3.26 7.10
C ARG A 63 5.93 -2.72 5.69
N LEU A 64 5.95 -3.61 4.71
CA LEU A 64 5.82 -3.29 3.30
C LEU A 64 4.98 -4.36 2.62
N GLY A 65 4.03 -3.93 1.81
CA GLY A 65 3.24 -4.77 0.91
C GLY A 65 3.25 -4.20 -0.50
N LEU A 66 3.36 -5.07 -1.48
CA LEU A 66 3.11 -4.79 -2.89
C LEU A 66 2.06 -5.79 -3.36
N ASP A 67 0.90 -5.28 -3.72
CA ASP A 67 -0.26 -6.07 -4.08
C ASP A 67 -0.78 -5.63 -5.45
N PHE A 68 -1.28 -6.59 -6.21
CA PHE A 68 -2.04 -6.33 -7.44
C PHE A 68 -3.38 -7.05 -7.32
N ASP A 69 -4.45 -6.27 -7.25
CA ASP A 69 -5.83 -6.77 -7.25
C ASP A 69 -6.30 -6.88 -8.70
N GLU A 70 -6.43 -8.11 -9.20
CA GLU A 70 -6.80 -8.38 -10.59
C GLU A 70 -8.28 -8.05 -10.85
N GLU A 71 -9.15 -8.15 -9.85
CA GLU A 71 -10.58 -7.86 -9.99
C GLU A 71 -10.83 -6.36 -10.13
N GLN A 72 -10.05 -5.54 -9.42
CA GLN A 72 -10.19 -4.09 -9.42
C GLN A 72 -9.18 -3.37 -10.33
N GLY A 73 -8.25 -4.10 -10.97
CA GLY A 73 -7.17 -3.51 -11.77
C GLY A 73 -6.25 -2.58 -10.96
N LEU A 74 -6.05 -2.90 -9.67
CA LEU A 74 -5.43 -2.00 -8.70
C LEU A 74 -4.05 -2.50 -8.27
N SER A 75 -3.00 -1.70 -8.54
CA SER A 75 -1.65 -1.92 -8.01
C SER A 75 -1.41 -1.04 -6.79
N VAL A 76 -0.96 -1.63 -5.68
CA VAL A 76 -0.76 -0.91 -4.42
C VAL A 76 0.59 -1.25 -3.82
N LEU A 77 1.38 -0.21 -3.50
CA LEU A 77 2.57 -0.31 -2.65
C LEU A 77 2.28 0.38 -1.33
N THR A 78 2.36 -0.37 -0.23
CA THR A 78 2.00 0.09 1.11
C THR A 78 3.17 0.01 2.06
N PHE A 79 3.40 1.06 2.85
CA PHE A 79 4.32 1.08 3.99
C PHE A 79 3.52 1.26 5.28
N CYS A 80 3.75 0.37 6.26
CA CYS A 80 3.03 0.36 7.53
C CYS A 80 3.94 0.77 8.70
N GLY A 81 3.35 1.45 9.68
CA GLY A 81 3.95 1.75 10.97
C GLY A 81 3.95 0.55 11.92
N ASP A 82 4.41 0.78 13.17
CA ASP A 82 4.52 -0.26 14.21
C ASP A 82 3.18 -0.84 14.66
N ASP A 83 2.11 -0.11 14.39
CA ASP A 83 0.72 -0.45 14.70
C ASP A 83 0.00 -1.12 13.52
N SER A 84 0.74 -1.53 12.48
CA SER A 84 0.21 -2.03 11.20
C SER A 84 -0.72 -1.05 10.46
N VAL A 85 -0.70 0.22 10.86
CA VAL A 85 -1.43 1.29 10.16
C VAL A 85 -0.60 1.79 8.99
N THR A 86 -1.24 1.92 7.83
CA THR A 86 -0.62 2.51 6.63
C THR A 86 -0.10 3.91 6.91
N ARG A 87 1.15 4.18 6.53
CA ARG A 87 1.82 5.49 6.64
C ARG A 87 2.05 6.14 5.28
N LEU A 88 2.35 5.33 4.29
CA LEU A 88 2.50 5.74 2.90
C LEU A 88 1.86 4.69 2.01
N GLN A 89 1.10 5.14 1.04
CA GLN A 89 0.55 4.30 -0.01
C GLN A 89 0.80 4.94 -1.37
N MET A 90 1.22 4.12 -2.32
CA MET A 90 1.24 4.46 -3.74
C MET A 90 0.24 3.53 -4.43
N ARG A 91 -0.68 4.08 -5.21
CA ARG A 91 -1.75 3.35 -5.88
C ARG A 91 -1.82 3.74 -7.34
N VAL A 92 -2.01 2.74 -8.19
CA VAL A 92 -2.36 2.91 -9.60
C VAL A 92 -3.63 2.10 -9.87
N ASP A 93 -4.66 2.77 -10.30
CA ASP A 93 -5.95 2.21 -10.69
C ASP A 93 -6.04 2.29 -12.22
N VAL A 94 -5.91 1.13 -12.87
CA VAL A 94 -5.83 1.05 -14.33
C VAL A 94 -7.20 1.29 -14.96
N GLU A 95 -8.28 0.84 -14.31
CA GLU A 95 -9.63 0.96 -14.82
C GLU A 95 -10.13 2.41 -14.80
N ASN A 96 -9.77 3.15 -13.78
CA ASN A 96 -10.17 4.55 -13.61
C ASN A 96 -9.11 5.55 -14.08
N SER A 97 -7.97 5.08 -14.62
CA SER A 97 -6.83 5.92 -15.03
C SER A 97 -6.35 6.84 -13.90
N GLU A 98 -6.39 6.36 -12.66
CA GLU A 98 -5.98 7.12 -11.48
C GLU A 98 -4.64 6.66 -10.94
N SER A 99 -3.82 7.62 -10.47
CA SER A 99 -2.60 7.35 -9.71
C SER A 99 -2.56 8.23 -8.48
N GLU A 100 -2.22 7.65 -7.33
CA GLU A 100 -2.20 8.36 -6.06
C GLU A 100 -0.93 8.03 -5.26
N ILE A 101 -0.39 9.05 -4.58
CA ILE A 101 0.55 8.89 -3.47
C ILE A 101 -0.07 9.58 -2.26
N ALA A 102 -0.27 8.84 -1.17
CA ALA A 102 -0.89 9.35 0.04
C ALA A 102 -0.04 9.07 1.28
N PHE A 103 0.12 10.08 2.14
CA PHE A 103 0.74 9.96 3.46
C PHE A 103 -0.34 10.03 4.52
N PHE A 104 -0.28 9.10 5.49
CA PHE A 104 -1.27 8.92 6.54
C PHE A 104 -0.67 9.16 7.92
N ASP A 105 -1.50 9.61 8.83
CA ASP A 105 -1.16 9.66 10.26
C ASP A 105 -1.78 8.49 11.06
N HIS A 106 -1.62 8.54 12.38
CA HIS A 106 -2.21 7.56 13.28
C HIS A 106 -3.76 7.51 13.25
N ALA A 107 -4.41 8.61 12.89
CA ALA A 107 -5.87 8.71 12.85
C ALA A 107 -6.49 8.06 11.59
N LYS A 108 -5.65 7.39 10.78
CA LYS A 108 -6.03 6.64 9.56
C LYS A 108 -6.55 7.49 8.40
N GLY A 109 -6.37 8.81 8.48
CA GLY A 109 -6.70 9.72 7.38
C GLY A 109 -5.46 10.16 6.60
N PRO A 110 -5.57 10.42 5.29
CA PRO A 110 -4.49 11.02 4.53
C PRO A 110 -4.24 12.46 5.02
N ARG A 111 -2.94 12.82 5.11
CA ARG A 111 -2.48 14.17 5.45
C ARG A 111 -1.94 14.92 4.26
N ILE A 112 -1.33 14.18 3.35
CA ILE A 112 -0.86 14.68 2.06
C ILE A 112 -1.32 13.68 1.03
N ARG A 113 -1.88 14.17 -0.07
CA ARG A 113 -2.28 13.37 -1.21
C ARG A 113 -1.84 14.04 -2.50
N LEU A 114 -1.11 13.31 -3.31
CA LEU A 114 -0.82 13.65 -4.69
C LEU A 114 -1.65 12.72 -5.56
N ASN A 115 -2.51 13.28 -6.39
CA ASN A 115 -3.41 12.52 -7.26
C ASN A 115 -3.25 12.97 -8.71
N SER A 116 -3.37 12.02 -9.63
CA SER A 116 -3.44 12.24 -11.06
C SER A 116 -4.50 11.34 -11.65
N ASN A 117 -5.47 11.93 -12.35
CA ASN A 117 -6.46 11.22 -13.15
C ASN A 117 -6.57 11.86 -14.54
N ASP A 118 -7.44 11.35 -15.42
CA ASP A 118 -7.61 11.79 -16.80
C ASP A 118 -8.06 13.26 -16.92
N GLY A 119 -7.16 14.19 -16.63
CA GLY A 119 -7.40 15.63 -16.84
C GLY A 119 -7.11 16.50 -15.62
N ASP A 120 -7.10 15.91 -14.42
CA ASP A 120 -6.85 16.65 -13.18
C ASP A 120 -5.68 16.08 -12.40
N GLN A 121 -4.70 16.92 -12.10
CA GLN A 121 -3.62 16.64 -11.15
C GLN A 121 -3.80 17.53 -9.94
N SER A 122 -3.64 16.95 -8.76
CA SER A 122 -3.77 17.73 -7.53
C SER A 122 -2.78 17.29 -6.46
N LEU A 123 -2.34 18.28 -5.68
CA LEU A 123 -1.68 18.06 -4.40
C LEU A 123 -2.57 18.65 -3.31
N SER A 124 -2.97 17.86 -2.33
CA SER A 124 -3.77 18.32 -1.19
C SER A 124 -3.04 18.11 0.13
N ILE A 125 -3.19 19.06 1.04
CA ILE A 125 -2.79 18.98 2.45
C ILE A 125 -4.07 18.99 3.28
N ILE A 126 -4.21 18.04 4.20
CA ILE A 126 -5.45 17.72 4.90
C ILE A 126 -5.21 17.73 6.40
N ASP A 127 -6.09 18.34 7.17
CA ASP A 127 -6.00 18.39 8.64
C ASP A 127 -6.46 17.08 9.32
N GLY A 128 -6.39 17.04 10.66
CA GLY A 128 -6.79 15.90 11.49
C GLY A 128 -8.26 15.53 11.43
N THR A 129 -9.09 16.41 10.92
CA THR A 129 -10.55 16.23 10.82
C THR A 129 -11.00 15.92 9.40
N GLY A 130 -10.06 15.93 8.43
CA GLY A 130 -10.35 15.63 7.02
C GLY A 130 -10.61 16.88 6.16
N ASN A 131 -10.46 18.10 6.71
CA ASN A 131 -10.62 19.31 5.92
C ASN A 131 -9.37 19.59 5.09
N VAL A 132 -9.55 20.04 3.86
CA VAL A 132 -8.47 20.45 2.98
C VAL A 132 -7.96 21.83 3.40
N LEU A 133 -6.71 21.88 3.85
CA LEU A 133 -6.00 23.12 4.20
C LEU A 133 -5.36 23.79 2.99
N ALA A 134 -4.85 22.99 2.06
CA ALA A 134 -4.30 23.49 0.82
C ALA A 134 -4.59 22.50 -0.32
N LEU A 135 -4.94 23.03 -1.47
CA LEU A 135 -5.13 22.29 -2.70
C LEU A 135 -4.43 23.03 -3.84
N PHE A 136 -3.55 22.33 -4.53
CA PHE A 136 -2.91 22.77 -5.77
C PHE A 136 -3.47 21.91 -6.89
N SER A 137 -4.06 22.54 -7.90
CA SER A 137 -4.62 21.85 -9.07
C SER A 137 -4.47 22.69 -10.33
N GLY A 138 -4.86 22.17 -11.48
CA GLY A 138 -4.84 22.91 -12.75
C GLY A 138 -5.66 24.21 -12.75
N GLY A 139 -6.64 24.32 -11.86
CA GLY A 139 -7.48 25.52 -11.69
C GLY A 139 -6.88 26.61 -10.78
N GLY A 140 -5.81 26.34 -10.07
CA GLY A 140 -5.18 27.28 -9.15
C GLY A 140 -4.80 26.69 -7.79
N VAL A 141 -4.68 27.59 -6.81
CA VAL A 141 -4.36 27.23 -5.42
C VAL A 141 -5.50 27.66 -4.51
N ILE A 142 -5.97 26.74 -3.69
CA ILE A 142 -6.95 27.00 -2.63
C ILE A 142 -6.22 26.85 -1.29
N LEU A 143 -6.36 27.83 -0.42
CA LEU A 143 -5.88 27.79 0.96
C LEU A 143 -7.06 28.02 1.88
N THR A 144 -7.20 27.17 2.90
CA THR A 144 -8.25 27.29 3.92
C THR A 144 -7.58 27.47 5.28
N ASP A 145 -7.96 28.50 6.02
CA ASP A 145 -7.43 28.74 7.36
C ASP A 145 -8.18 27.89 8.44
N GLN A 146 -7.75 28.01 9.69
CA GLN A 146 -8.31 27.25 10.81
C GLN A 146 -9.79 27.61 11.11
N ASP A 147 -10.24 28.77 10.67
CA ASP A 147 -11.63 29.23 10.84
C ASP A 147 -12.51 28.82 9.66
N GLY A 148 -11.95 28.08 8.68
CA GLY A 148 -12.65 27.64 7.48
C GLY A 148 -12.77 28.71 6.39
N ALA A 149 -12.12 29.87 6.57
CA ALA A 149 -12.11 30.89 5.53
C ALA A 149 -11.19 30.47 4.39
N THR A 150 -11.72 30.45 3.18
CA THR A 150 -11.01 29.99 1.98
C THR A 150 -10.50 31.16 1.16
N ARG A 151 -9.23 31.10 0.73
CA ARG A 151 -8.62 32.02 -0.23
C ARG A 151 -8.29 31.24 -1.49
N ILE A 152 -8.75 31.73 -2.62
CA ILE A 152 -8.50 31.14 -3.93
C ILE A 152 -7.51 32.04 -4.69
N ILE A 153 -6.41 31.46 -5.15
CA ILE A 153 -5.45 32.11 -6.03
C ILE A 153 -5.57 31.41 -7.38
N THR A 154 -6.22 32.07 -8.34
CA THR A 154 -6.29 31.56 -9.73
C THR A 154 -5.14 32.12 -10.54
N SER A 155 -4.47 31.31 -11.34
CA SER A 155 -3.62 31.81 -12.39
C SER A 155 -4.53 32.38 -13.50
N LYS A 156 -4.36 33.65 -13.89
CA LYS A 156 -4.94 34.11 -15.16
C LYS A 156 -4.24 33.33 -16.28
N SER A 157 -4.99 32.51 -17.01
CA SER A 157 -4.55 32.05 -18.30
C SER A 157 -4.34 33.29 -19.18
N GLY A 158 -3.09 33.61 -19.50
CA GLY A 158 -2.77 34.61 -20.48
C GLY A 158 -3.38 34.17 -21.82
N SER A 159 -4.30 34.97 -22.34
CA SER A 159 -4.78 34.88 -23.70
C SER A 159 -3.67 35.32 -24.66
#